data_a62a87f4cc04d2fc937d843ae6911819
#
_entry.id   a62a87f4cc04d2fc937d843ae6911819
#
_cell.length_a   1.000
_cell.length_b   1.000
_cell.length_c   1.000
_cell.angle_alpha   90.00
_cell.angle_beta   90.00
_cell.angle_gamma   90.00
#
_symmetry.space_group_name_H-M   'P 1'
#
loop_
_entity.id
_entity.type
_entity.pdbx_description
1 polymer ?
#
loop_
_entity_poly.entity_id
_entity_poly.type
_entity_poly.pdbx_seq_one_letter_code
_entity_poly.pdbx_strand_id
1 'polypeptide(L)'
;MSDALSGKRMIPWVAGLLLVMATTACGGGGEADITARPITDADLGTMAVYEVDLPAEFAGFVRTEASGFKTNEQSAEENFDPVDEAEDLERFGQVGKYVRAYGPSEVDGPAAQEGAIGLASSVRLFGDAAGASGYLEDELADAEGSVGKDIGGVTIEGVERFKVGRIADEAVGLRTRLVLREDGSERLVYATAVSFRRGRLLISIAAVRTDDRDVSAELELLVRSLDERIQVVLQAAPVTTPTMVP
;
A
#
# COMPACT_ATOMS: atom_id res chain seq x y z
N MET A 1 -15.06 0.15 -35.00
CA MET A 1 -13.68 0.63 -34.84
C MET A 1 -13.54 0.82 -33.34
N SER A 2 -12.97 -0.19 -32.69
CA SER A 2 -12.80 -0.20 -31.23
C SER A 2 -11.35 0.12 -30.95
N ASP A 3 -11.09 1.37 -30.56
CA ASP A 3 -9.78 1.74 -30.02
C ASP A 3 -9.65 1.12 -28.63
N ALA A 4 -8.81 0.10 -28.55
CA ALA A 4 -8.39 -0.51 -27.31
C ALA A 4 -7.67 0.57 -26.48
N LEU A 5 -8.27 0.98 -25.39
CA LEU A 5 -7.72 1.87 -24.39
C LEU A 5 -6.38 1.28 -23.92
N SER A 6 -5.32 1.94 -24.32
CA SER A 6 -3.95 1.64 -23.90
C SER A 6 -3.84 1.80 -22.39
N GLY A 7 -3.97 0.68 -21.68
CA GLY A 7 -3.93 0.59 -20.22
C GLY A 7 -2.59 0.93 -19.55
N LYS A 8 -1.65 1.54 -20.29
CA LYS A 8 -0.27 1.77 -19.83
C LYS A 8 -0.08 2.94 -18.86
N ARG A 9 -1.10 3.78 -18.62
CA ARG A 9 -0.92 5.01 -17.80
C ARG A 9 -1.67 5.05 -16.48
N MET A 10 -2.58 4.11 -16.20
CA MET A 10 -3.43 4.20 -15.00
C MET A 10 -2.87 3.56 -13.73
N ILE A 11 -1.96 2.61 -13.84
CA ILE A 11 -1.57 1.78 -12.69
C ILE A 11 -0.62 2.48 -11.69
N PRO A 12 0.35 3.31 -12.09
CA PRO A 12 1.21 3.99 -11.13
C PRO A 12 0.46 4.98 -10.22
N TRP A 13 -0.58 5.63 -10.72
CA TRP A 13 -1.35 6.64 -9.98
C TRP A 13 -2.23 6.06 -8.86
N VAL A 14 -2.74 4.84 -9.05
CA VAL A 14 -3.59 4.19 -8.06
C VAL A 14 -2.80 3.67 -6.87
N ALA A 15 -1.53 3.32 -7.07
CA ALA A 15 -0.65 2.85 -5.99
C ALA A 15 -0.22 4.00 -5.04
N GLY A 16 -0.25 5.26 -5.51
CA GLY A 16 0.06 6.44 -4.70
C GLY A 16 -1.11 6.94 -3.85
N LEU A 17 -2.35 6.67 -4.27
CA LEU A 17 -3.55 7.27 -3.65
C LEU A 17 -4.07 6.55 -2.40
N LEU A 18 -3.44 5.49 -1.95
CA LEU A 18 -4.04 4.58 -0.99
C LEU A 18 -3.18 4.36 0.24
N LEU A 19 -2.94 5.41 0.97
CA LEU A 19 -2.32 5.21 2.28
C LEU A 19 -2.85 6.20 3.30
N VAL A 20 -3.74 5.80 4.17
CA VAL A 20 -4.11 6.65 5.32
C VAL A 20 -4.75 5.89 6.44
N MET A 21 -4.31 6.03 7.65
CA MET A 21 -5.04 6.18 8.93
C MET A 21 -4.37 5.74 10.20
N ALA A 22 -4.58 6.54 11.23
CA ALA A 22 -4.29 6.20 12.60
C ALA A 22 -5.44 6.46 13.58
N THR A 23 -5.45 5.79 14.70
CA THR A 23 -5.97 6.27 15.98
C THR A 23 -5.13 5.76 17.12
N THR A 24 -4.85 6.63 18.09
CA THR A 24 -4.16 6.37 19.34
C THR A 24 -4.74 5.21 20.13
N ALA A 25 -3.93 4.20 20.37
CA ALA A 25 -4.12 3.23 21.44
C ALA A 25 -2.83 3.15 22.27
N CYS A 26 -2.81 3.82 23.40
CA CYS A 26 -1.83 3.57 24.46
C CYS A 26 -1.96 2.12 24.95
N GLY A 27 -0.94 1.32 24.73
CA GLY A 27 -0.87 -0.06 25.19
C GLY A 27 0.58 -0.49 25.35
N GLY A 28 1.24 0.00 26.39
CA GLY A 28 2.60 -0.43 26.72
C GLY A 28 2.60 -1.85 27.25
N GLY A 29 3.24 -2.75 26.53
CA GLY A 29 3.72 -4.03 27.00
C GLY A 29 5.11 -4.21 26.43
N GLY A 30 6.12 -4.24 27.29
CA GLY A 30 7.55 -4.26 26.90
C GLY A 30 7.97 -5.57 26.25
N GLU A 31 7.43 -5.91 25.11
CA GLU A 31 8.05 -6.87 24.19
C GLU A 31 9.19 -6.16 23.46
N ALA A 32 10.35 -6.81 23.37
CA ALA A 32 11.48 -6.26 22.64
C ALA A 32 11.05 -5.96 21.20
N ASP A 33 11.35 -4.74 20.73
CA ASP A 33 11.01 -4.33 19.35
C ASP A 33 11.75 -5.24 18.37
N ILE A 34 11.02 -6.20 17.80
CA ILE A 34 11.55 -7.17 16.82
C ILE A 34 11.99 -6.49 15.53
N THR A 35 11.59 -5.23 15.28
CA THR A 35 12.01 -4.45 14.11
C THR A 35 13.32 -3.70 14.35
N ALA A 36 13.88 -3.73 15.56
CA ALA A 36 15.16 -3.04 15.88
C ALA A 36 16.38 -3.64 15.14
N ARG A 37 16.27 -4.90 14.66
CA ARG A 37 17.34 -5.49 13.85
C ARG A 37 17.51 -4.76 12.50
N PRO A 38 18.68 -4.87 11.84
CA PRO A 38 18.82 -4.42 10.46
C PRO A 38 17.79 -5.12 9.53
N ILE A 39 17.06 -4.33 8.75
CA ILE A 39 16.09 -4.79 7.75
C ILE A 39 16.64 -4.39 6.39
N THR A 40 16.72 -5.34 5.47
CA THR A 40 17.27 -5.16 4.12
C THR A 40 16.15 -4.98 3.09
N ASP A 41 16.47 -4.50 1.90
CA ASP A 41 15.53 -4.40 0.77
C ASP A 41 14.93 -5.77 0.41
N ALA A 42 15.74 -6.84 0.54
CA ALA A 42 15.28 -8.21 0.32
C ALA A 42 14.25 -8.65 1.38
N ASP A 43 14.43 -8.24 2.64
CA ASP A 43 13.45 -8.46 3.70
C ASP A 43 12.14 -7.75 3.36
N LEU A 44 12.18 -6.46 2.96
CA LEU A 44 10.98 -5.71 2.57
C LEU A 44 10.25 -6.39 1.40
N GLY A 45 11.00 -6.85 0.39
CA GLY A 45 10.43 -7.60 -0.72
C GLY A 45 9.77 -8.93 -0.30
N THR A 46 10.30 -9.60 0.73
CA THR A 46 9.72 -10.84 1.27
C THR A 46 8.47 -10.57 2.09
N MET A 47 8.38 -9.39 2.72
CA MET A 47 7.23 -8.94 3.50
C MET A 47 6.05 -8.47 2.65
N ALA A 48 6.23 -8.19 1.36
CA ALA A 48 5.15 -7.74 0.47
C ALA A 48 4.28 -8.90 -0.03
N VAL A 49 3.05 -8.63 -0.46
CA VAL A 49 2.10 -9.61 -1.00
C VAL A 49 2.68 -10.33 -2.22
N TYR A 50 2.57 -11.65 -2.29
CA TYR A 50 2.93 -12.45 -3.47
C TYR A 50 1.69 -12.74 -4.32
N GLU A 51 1.90 -13.14 -5.57
CA GLU A 51 0.82 -13.51 -6.49
C GLU A 51 -0.06 -14.64 -5.92
N VAL A 52 0.56 -15.61 -5.23
CA VAL A 52 -0.14 -16.71 -4.58
C VAL A 52 -0.99 -16.32 -3.37
N ASP A 53 -0.78 -15.12 -2.84
CA ASP A 53 -1.54 -14.57 -1.72
C ASP A 53 -2.80 -13.82 -2.18
N LEU A 54 -2.92 -13.54 -3.48
CA LEU A 54 -4.01 -12.71 -4.00
C LEU A 54 -5.38 -13.32 -3.68
N PRO A 55 -6.32 -12.52 -3.17
CA PRO A 55 -7.70 -12.98 -3.02
C PRO A 55 -8.31 -13.45 -4.35
N ALA A 56 -9.29 -14.32 -4.28
CA ALA A 56 -9.89 -14.95 -5.46
C ALA A 56 -10.39 -13.94 -6.51
N GLU A 57 -10.80 -12.75 -6.08
CA GLU A 57 -11.26 -11.67 -6.96
C GLU A 57 -10.13 -11.07 -7.82
N PHE A 58 -8.89 -11.22 -7.40
CA PHE A 58 -7.69 -10.76 -8.08
C PHE A 58 -6.89 -11.93 -8.66
N ALA A 59 -7.48 -13.13 -8.68
CA ALA A 59 -6.85 -14.29 -9.32
C ALA A 59 -6.62 -14.01 -10.80
N GLY A 60 -5.40 -14.33 -11.28
CA GLY A 60 -5.00 -14.04 -12.66
C GLY A 60 -4.43 -12.64 -12.88
N PHE A 61 -4.39 -11.79 -11.85
CA PHE A 61 -3.62 -10.56 -11.92
C PHE A 61 -2.13 -10.88 -11.98
N VAL A 62 -1.41 -10.08 -12.75
CA VAL A 62 0.04 -10.19 -12.92
C VAL A 62 0.75 -9.01 -12.29
N ARG A 63 1.96 -9.24 -11.85
CA ARG A 63 2.82 -8.20 -11.30
C ARG A 63 3.12 -7.15 -12.36
N THR A 64 2.97 -5.86 -12.00
CA THR A 64 3.24 -4.74 -12.89
C THR A 64 4.67 -4.21 -12.75
N GLU A 65 5.09 -3.36 -13.71
CA GLU A 65 6.40 -2.69 -13.72
C GLU A 65 6.56 -1.69 -12.54
N ALA A 66 5.46 -1.25 -11.91
CA ALA A 66 5.49 -0.39 -10.73
C ALA A 66 6.08 -1.07 -9.49
N SER A 67 6.26 -2.41 -9.54
CA SER A 67 6.77 -3.20 -8.42
C SER A 67 8.29 -3.07 -8.27
N GLY A 68 8.76 -3.00 -7.03
CA GLY A 68 10.19 -3.00 -6.71
C GLY A 68 10.50 -2.20 -5.46
N PHE A 69 11.79 -2.13 -5.12
CA PHE A 69 12.30 -1.20 -4.13
C PHE A 69 12.25 0.23 -4.67
N LYS A 70 11.91 1.18 -3.82
CA LYS A 70 11.83 2.61 -4.13
C LYS A 70 12.65 3.39 -3.11
N THR A 71 13.51 4.27 -3.59
CA THR A 71 14.12 5.30 -2.74
C THR A 71 13.08 6.35 -2.33
N ASN A 72 13.45 7.25 -1.42
CA ASN A 72 12.55 8.34 -1.04
C ASN A 72 12.25 9.27 -2.23
N GLU A 73 13.25 9.58 -3.06
CA GLU A 73 13.07 10.38 -4.27
C GLU A 73 12.06 9.72 -5.23
N GLN A 74 12.24 8.43 -5.51
CA GLN A 74 11.31 7.69 -6.37
C GLN A 74 9.91 7.59 -5.76
N SER A 75 9.82 7.48 -4.44
CA SER A 75 8.53 7.44 -3.74
C SER A 75 7.81 8.78 -3.83
N ALA A 76 8.53 9.89 -3.70
CA ALA A 76 7.98 11.23 -3.84
C ALA A 76 7.54 11.52 -5.29
N GLU A 77 8.38 11.19 -6.29
CA GLU A 77 8.07 11.37 -7.71
C GLU A 77 6.78 10.63 -8.15
N GLU A 78 6.42 9.55 -7.45
CA GLU A 78 5.21 8.78 -7.71
C GLU A 78 3.97 9.34 -7.00
N ASN A 79 4.11 10.35 -6.13
CA ASN A 79 3.00 10.99 -5.43
C ASN A 79 2.38 12.13 -6.26
N PHE A 80 1.18 12.56 -5.91
CA PHE A 80 0.48 13.69 -6.53
C PHE A 80 1.17 15.02 -6.22
N ASP A 81 1.70 15.17 -5.01
CA ASP A 81 2.53 16.30 -4.60
C ASP A 81 3.93 15.80 -4.23
N PRO A 82 4.85 15.75 -5.20
CA PRO A 82 6.20 15.25 -4.96
C PRO A 82 7.01 16.06 -3.94
N VAL A 83 6.70 17.34 -3.78
CA VAL A 83 7.42 18.23 -2.86
C VAL A 83 6.98 17.96 -1.42
N ASP A 84 5.68 17.98 -1.17
CA ASP A 84 5.13 17.70 0.15
C ASP A 84 5.47 16.27 0.59
N GLU A 85 5.33 15.27 -0.31
CA GLU A 85 5.72 13.89 0.02
C GLU A 85 7.22 13.80 0.37
N ALA A 86 8.12 14.48 -0.34
CA ALA A 86 9.55 14.43 -0.03
C ALA A 86 9.84 15.01 1.36
N GLU A 87 9.19 16.11 1.74
CA GLU A 87 9.29 16.72 3.06
C GLU A 87 8.75 15.79 4.16
N ASP A 88 7.65 15.09 3.92
CA ASP A 88 7.05 14.15 4.85
C ASP A 88 7.93 12.91 5.04
N LEU A 89 8.47 12.35 3.97
CA LEU A 89 9.38 11.21 4.04
C LEU A 89 10.65 11.54 4.85
N GLU A 90 11.18 12.77 4.72
CA GLU A 90 12.30 13.25 5.55
C GLU A 90 11.86 13.48 7.00
N ARG A 91 10.75 14.18 7.22
CA ARG A 91 10.19 14.52 8.55
C ARG A 91 9.95 13.28 9.41
N PHE A 92 9.38 12.24 8.82
CA PHE A 92 9.08 10.99 9.52
C PHE A 92 10.21 9.96 9.45
N GLY A 93 11.29 10.27 8.73
CA GLY A 93 12.49 9.44 8.67
C GLY A 93 12.29 8.13 7.93
N GLN A 94 11.58 8.12 6.80
CA GLN A 94 11.50 6.94 5.96
C GLN A 94 12.89 6.56 5.45
N VAL A 95 13.23 5.27 5.54
CA VAL A 95 14.49 4.69 5.07
C VAL A 95 14.35 4.15 3.66
N GLY A 96 13.20 3.57 3.34
CA GLY A 96 12.90 3.04 2.02
C GLY A 96 11.53 2.34 1.98
N LYS A 97 11.12 2.00 0.79
CA LYS A 97 9.81 1.40 0.50
C LYS A 97 9.96 0.27 -0.52
N TYR A 98 9.21 -0.80 -0.33
CA TYR A 98 9.05 -1.82 -1.36
C TYR A 98 7.59 -1.89 -1.77
N VAL A 99 7.32 -1.90 -3.08
CA VAL A 99 5.97 -1.96 -3.64
C VAL A 99 5.80 -3.24 -4.44
N ARG A 100 4.65 -3.88 -4.33
CA ARG A 100 4.14 -4.85 -5.30
C ARG A 100 2.76 -4.42 -5.75
N ALA A 101 2.65 -4.21 -7.05
CA ALA A 101 1.41 -3.85 -7.70
C ALA A 101 1.01 -4.93 -8.70
N TYR A 102 -0.26 -5.24 -8.74
CA TYR A 102 -0.86 -6.25 -9.58
C TYR A 102 -2.01 -5.64 -10.39
N GLY A 103 -2.10 -6.03 -11.63
CA GLY A 103 -3.17 -5.62 -12.54
C GLY A 103 -3.64 -6.77 -13.43
N PRO A 104 -4.73 -6.57 -14.18
CA PRO A 104 -5.22 -7.56 -15.13
C PRO A 104 -4.13 -7.94 -16.13
N SER A 105 -4.04 -9.23 -16.46
CA SER A 105 -3.17 -9.69 -17.55
C SER A 105 -3.72 -9.22 -18.90
N GLU A 106 -2.86 -8.68 -19.76
CA GLU A 106 -3.19 -8.35 -21.15
C GLU A 106 -3.30 -9.62 -22.04
N VAL A 107 -2.81 -10.75 -21.56
CA VAL A 107 -2.80 -12.03 -22.27
C VAL A 107 -3.83 -12.94 -21.62
N ASP A 108 -4.84 -13.39 -22.40
CA ASP A 108 -5.90 -14.36 -22.10
C ASP A 108 -5.83 -15.13 -20.77
N GLY A 109 -5.79 -14.42 -19.67
CA GLY A 109 -5.96 -14.98 -18.34
C GLY A 109 -7.45 -15.16 -18.03
N PRO A 110 -7.83 -15.96 -17.02
CA PRO A 110 -9.20 -15.92 -16.54
C PRO A 110 -9.57 -14.47 -16.29
N ALA A 111 -10.65 -14.00 -16.91
CA ALA A 111 -11.05 -12.60 -16.84
C ALA A 111 -10.98 -12.16 -15.38
N ALA A 112 -10.26 -11.08 -15.13
CA ALA A 112 -10.32 -10.41 -13.83
C ALA A 112 -11.79 -10.33 -13.44
N GLN A 113 -12.13 -10.65 -12.20
CA GLN A 113 -13.54 -10.59 -11.81
C GLN A 113 -14.06 -9.20 -12.15
N GLU A 114 -15.25 -9.16 -12.71
CA GLU A 114 -15.87 -7.93 -13.19
C GLU A 114 -15.74 -6.84 -12.11
N GLY A 115 -15.18 -5.69 -12.49
CA GLY A 115 -14.96 -4.56 -11.60
C GLY A 115 -13.58 -4.47 -10.94
N ALA A 116 -12.81 -5.54 -10.78
CA ALA A 116 -11.47 -5.46 -10.19
C ALA A 116 -10.47 -4.87 -11.20
N ILE A 117 -9.70 -3.85 -10.81
CA ILE A 117 -8.74 -3.17 -11.69
C ILE A 117 -7.31 -3.09 -11.15
N GLY A 118 -7.11 -3.30 -9.86
CA GLY A 118 -5.77 -3.30 -9.28
C GLY A 118 -5.73 -3.77 -7.84
N LEU A 119 -4.58 -4.31 -7.44
CA LEU A 119 -4.22 -4.54 -6.05
C LEU A 119 -2.75 -4.14 -5.87
N ALA A 120 -2.46 -3.40 -4.82
CA ALA A 120 -1.10 -3.04 -4.48
C ALA A 120 -0.82 -3.29 -3.00
N SER A 121 0.43 -3.65 -2.70
CA SER A 121 0.95 -3.68 -1.35
C SER A 121 2.22 -2.85 -1.26
N SER A 122 2.40 -2.12 -0.18
CA SER A 122 3.64 -1.43 0.13
C SER A 122 4.12 -1.81 1.52
N VAL A 123 5.44 -1.92 1.67
CA VAL A 123 6.13 -2.11 2.94
C VAL A 123 7.12 -0.97 3.08
N ARG A 124 6.87 -0.04 4.01
CA ARG A 124 7.71 1.11 4.30
C ARG A 124 8.52 0.84 5.56
N LEU A 125 9.78 1.22 5.54
CA LEU A 125 10.69 1.15 6.67
C LEU A 125 11.00 2.57 7.13
N PHE A 126 10.84 2.83 8.42
CA PHE A 126 11.19 4.10 9.05
C PHE A 126 12.38 3.95 9.97
N GLY A 127 12.97 5.07 10.39
CA GLY A 127 14.05 5.09 11.37
C GLY A 127 13.63 4.51 12.72
N ASP A 128 12.39 4.80 13.13
CA ASP A 128 11.79 4.32 14.39
C ASP A 128 10.26 4.13 14.28
N ALA A 129 9.65 3.64 15.36
CA ALA A 129 8.22 3.39 15.43
C ALA A 129 7.39 4.68 15.49
N ALA A 130 7.95 5.77 16.04
CA ALA A 130 7.26 7.06 16.12
C ALA A 130 7.13 7.70 14.74
N GLY A 131 8.18 7.61 13.90
CA GLY A 131 8.13 8.04 12.51
C GLY A 131 7.09 7.26 11.71
N ALA A 132 7.03 5.93 11.87
CA ALA A 132 6.02 5.11 11.20
C ALA A 132 4.59 5.47 11.61
N SER A 133 4.36 5.73 12.91
CA SER A 133 3.04 6.13 13.43
C SER A 133 2.67 7.53 12.96
N GLY A 134 3.61 8.49 13.07
CA GLY A 134 3.38 9.88 12.65
C GLY A 134 3.08 9.98 11.16
N TYR A 135 3.79 9.24 10.31
CA TYR A 135 3.52 9.19 8.88
C TYR A 135 2.13 8.61 8.60
N LEU A 136 1.76 7.54 9.29
CA LEU A 136 0.43 6.96 9.18
C LEU A 136 -0.66 7.97 9.61
N GLU A 137 -0.46 8.73 10.67
CA GLU A 137 -1.39 9.78 11.16
C GLU A 137 -1.55 10.93 10.15
N ASP A 138 -0.48 11.36 9.56
CA ASP A 138 -0.43 12.48 8.62
C ASP A 138 -1.15 12.13 7.31
N GLU A 139 -0.82 11.00 6.69
CA GLU A 139 -1.52 10.50 5.51
C GLU A 139 -3.03 10.37 5.71
N LEU A 140 -3.46 10.13 6.96
CA LEU A 140 -4.86 10.11 7.39
C LEU A 140 -5.54 11.45 7.25
N ALA A 141 -4.90 12.42 7.87
CA ALA A 141 -5.40 13.77 7.88
C ALA A 141 -5.51 14.28 6.44
N ASP A 142 -4.54 13.92 5.60
CA ASP A 142 -4.48 14.35 4.20
C ASP A 142 -5.59 13.75 3.35
N ALA A 143 -5.91 12.46 3.49
CA ALA A 143 -7.01 11.90 2.72
C ALA A 143 -8.36 12.49 3.15
N GLU A 144 -8.60 12.64 4.46
CA GLU A 144 -9.82 13.28 4.96
C GLU A 144 -9.90 14.76 4.53
N GLY A 145 -8.76 15.46 4.62
CA GLY A 145 -8.64 16.84 4.19
C GLY A 145 -8.75 17.04 2.68
N SER A 146 -8.61 15.98 1.90
CA SER A 146 -8.66 16.01 0.43
C SER A 146 -10.05 15.72 -0.15
N VAL A 147 -11.04 15.43 0.68
CA VAL A 147 -12.42 15.24 0.21
C VAL A 147 -12.93 16.49 -0.50
N GLY A 148 -13.44 16.32 -1.70
CA GLY A 148 -13.94 17.40 -2.58
C GLY A 148 -12.86 18.12 -3.40
N LYS A 149 -11.57 17.79 -3.21
CA LYS A 149 -10.49 18.37 -4.01
C LYS A 149 -10.30 17.58 -5.31
N ASP A 150 -9.97 18.29 -6.39
CA ASP A 150 -9.46 17.70 -7.62
C ASP A 150 -7.93 17.71 -7.57
N ILE A 151 -7.32 16.56 -7.67
CA ILE A 151 -5.87 16.37 -7.61
C ILE A 151 -5.46 15.65 -8.90
N GLY A 152 -5.01 16.43 -9.90
CA GLY A 152 -4.51 15.87 -11.15
C GLY A 152 -5.55 15.07 -11.97
N GLY A 153 -6.82 15.47 -11.93
CA GLY A 153 -7.93 14.79 -12.62
C GLY A 153 -8.59 13.67 -11.80
N VAL A 154 -8.20 13.54 -10.54
CA VAL A 154 -8.82 12.65 -9.57
C VAL A 154 -9.52 13.47 -8.50
N THR A 155 -10.82 13.29 -8.34
CA THR A 155 -11.58 13.91 -7.23
C THR A 155 -11.88 12.86 -6.19
N ILE A 156 -11.52 13.12 -4.94
CA ILE A 156 -11.90 12.30 -3.80
C ILE A 156 -13.31 12.70 -3.37
N GLU A 157 -14.32 11.88 -3.66
CA GLU A 157 -15.70 12.18 -3.29
C GLU A 157 -16.05 11.82 -1.85
N GLY A 158 -15.34 10.89 -1.27
CA GLY A 158 -15.57 10.49 0.10
C GLY A 158 -14.53 9.52 0.62
N VAL A 159 -14.29 9.61 1.92
CA VAL A 159 -13.40 8.73 2.67
C VAL A 159 -14.18 8.19 3.86
N GLU A 160 -14.18 6.89 4.05
CA GLU A 160 -14.85 6.21 5.15
C GLU A 160 -13.86 5.31 5.88
N ARG A 161 -13.73 5.48 7.20
CA ARG A 161 -12.96 4.58 8.04
C ARG A 161 -13.76 3.34 8.40
N PHE A 162 -13.13 2.19 8.36
CA PHE A 162 -13.71 0.98 8.94
C PHE A 162 -12.76 0.34 9.94
N LYS A 163 -13.34 -0.38 10.89
CA LYS A 163 -12.56 -1.07 11.92
C LYS A 163 -11.95 -2.34 11.33
N VAL A 164 -10.65 -2.46 11.50
CA VAL A 164 -9.91 -3.70 11.28
C VAL A 164 -9.75 -4.39 12.62
N GLY A 165 -9.82 -5.71 12.65
CA GLY A 165 -9.56 -6.47 13.88
C GLY A 165 -8.13 -6.22 14.39
N ARG A 166 -7.83 -6.63 15.62
CA ARG A 166 -6.51 -6.41 16.20
C ARG A 166 -5.42 -7.11 15.37
N ILE A 167 -4.57 -6.33 14.72
CA ILE A 167 -3.44 -6.75 13.91
C ILE A 167 -2.23 -5.91 14.32
N ALA A 168 -1.08 -6.54 14.56
CA ALA A 168 0.17 -5.86 14.91
C ALA A 168 0.01 -4.83 16.05
N ASP A 169 0.72 -3.70 15.99
CA ASP A 169 0.68 -2.65 17.01
C ASP A 169 -0.49 -1.69 16.76
N GLU A 170 -0.82 -1.47 15.49
CA GLU A 170 -1.81 -0.50 15.04
C GLU A 170 -2.34 -0.95 13.67
N ALA A 171 -3.66 -0.86 13.45
CA ALA A 171 -4.26 -1.21 12.16
C ALA A 171 -5.52 -0.40 11.89
N VAL A 172 -5.74 -0.12 10.60
CA VAL A 172 -6.88 0.69 10.17
C VAL A 172 -7.30 0.35 8.75
N GLY A 173 -8.58 0.50 8.48
CA GLY A 173 -9.16 0.33 7.16
C GLY A 173 -9.78 1.60 6.62
N LEU A 174 -9.68 1.77 5.29
CA LEU A 174 -10.23 2.87 4.54
C LEU A 174 -11.00 2.40 3.32
N ARG A 175 -12.14 3.04 3.09
CA ARG A 175 -12.80 3.05 1.79
C ARG A 175 -12.80 4.47 1.24
N THR A 176 -12.36 4.60 0.00
CA THR A 176 -12.32 5.88 -0.68
C THR A 176 -13.11 5.77 -1.98
N ARG A 177 -13.98 6.74 -2.22
CA ARG A 177 -14.69 6.88 -3.48
C ARG A 177 -14.05 8.00 -4.28
N LEU A 178 -13.65 7.68 -5.52
CA LEU A 178 -12.87 8.52 -6.40
C LEU A 178 -13.60 8.70 -7.73
N VAL A 179 -13.53 9.91 -8.29
CA VAL A 179 -13.91 10.16 -9.68
C VAL A 179 -12.65 10.46 -10.48
N LEU A 180 -12.36 9.60 -11.42
CA LEU A 180 -11.28 9.79 -12.39
C LEU A 180 -11.85 10.53 -13.60
N ARG A 181 -11.19 11.64 -14.00
CA ARG A 181 -11.51 12.39 -15.21
C ARG A 181 -10.42 12.16 -16.24
N GLU A 182 -10.77 11.45 -17.30
CA GLU A 182 -9.86 11.09 -18.37
C GLU A 182 -10.54 11.33 -19.72
N ASP A 183 -9.92 12.13 -20.59
CA ASP A 183 -10.40 12.45 -21.94
C ASP A 183 -11.86 12.92 -22.02
N GLY A 184 -12.32 13.69 -21.02
CA GLY A 184 -13.69 14.19 -20.92
C GLY A 184 -14.72 13.15 -20.44
N SER A 185 -14.27 11.97 -20.05
CA SER A 185 -15.10 10.93 -19.42
C SER A 185 -14.86 10.92 -17.90
N GLU A 186 -15.92 10.70 -17.14
CA GLU A 186 -15.84 10.47 -15.71
C GLU A 186 -16.03 8.97 -15.42
N ARG A 187 -15.16 8.44 -14.56
CA ARG A 187 -15.27 7.06 -14.09
C ARG A 187 -15.23 7.05 -12.57
N LEU A 188 -16.25 6.47 -11.96
CA LEU A 188 -16.27 6.21 -10.54
C LEU A 188 -15.39 4.99 -10.22
N VAL A 189 -14.56 5.12 -9.19
CA VAL A 189 -13.64 4.09 -8.74
C VAL A 189 -13.71 4.01 -7.21
N TYR A 190 -13.66 2.81 -6.69
CA TYR A 190 -13.65 2.51 -5.27
C TYR A 190 -12.31 1.90 -4.89
N ALA A 191 -11.72 2.46 -3.86
CA ALA A 191 -10.50 1.96 -3.30
C ALA A 191 -10.76 1.51 -1.86
N THR A 192 -10.36 0.27 -1.54
CA THR A 192 -10.38 -0.23 -0.17
C THR A 192 -8.95 -0.53 0.24
N ALA A 193 -8.51 0.04 1.36
CA ALA A 193 -7.17 -0.15 1.87
C ALA A 193 -7.19 -0.62 3.33
N VAL A 194 -6.21 -1.42 3.70
CA VAL A 194 -5.88 -1.74 5.09
C VAL A 194 -4.41 -1.44 5.31
N SER A 195 -4.13 -0.62 6.30
CA SER A 195 -2.78 -0.30 6.74
C SER A 195 -2.57 -0.79 8.16
N PHE A 196 -1.36 -1.28 8.45
CA PHE A 196 -0.99 -1.66 9.80
C PHE A 196 0.49 -1.38 10.07
N ARG A 197 0.82 -1.12 11.34
CA ARG A 197 2.16 -0.84 11.80
C ARG A 197 2.67 -1.99 12.69
N ARG A 198 3.92 -2.39 12.46
CA ARG A 198 4.66 -3.28 13.35
C ARG A 198 6.05 -2.69 13.63
N GLY A 199 6.25 -2.19 14.86
CA GLY A 199 7.44 -1.43 15.21
C GLY A 199 7.63 -0.26 14.27
N ARG A 200 8.75 -0.21 13.55
CA ARG A 200 9.09 0.83 12.57
C ARG A 200 8.71 0.49 11.12
N LEU A 201 7.95 -0.58 10.91
CA LEU A 201 7.41 -0.94 9.61
C LEU A 201 5.96 -0.46 9.49
N LEU A 202 5.62 0.15 8.37
CA LEU A 202 4.25 0.45 7.96
C LEU A 202 3.94 -0.32 6.69
N ILE A 203 2.89 -1.11 6.74
CA ILE A 203 2.44 -1.96 5.66
C ILE A 203 1.05 -1.53 5.22
N SER A 204 0.84 -1.41 3.92
CA SER A 204 -0.46 -1.08 3.36
C SER A 204 -0.80 -1.98 2.20
N ILE A 205 -2.04 -2.42 2.14
CA ILE A 205 -2.59 -3.18 1.02
C ILE A 205 -3.84 -2.44 0.55
N ALA A 206 -3.94 -2.24 -0.74
CA ALA A 206 -5.04 -1.54 -1.36
C ALA A 206 -5.57 -2.31 -2.56
N ALA A 207 -6.89 -2.41 -2.64
CA ALA A 207 -7.62 -2.96 -3.77
C ALA A 207 -8.44 -1.85 -4.44
N VAL A 208 -8.45 -1.85 -5.76
CA VAL A 208 -9.17 -0.86 -6.57
C VAL A 208 -10.16 -1.53 -7.49
N ARG A 209 -11.39 -0.99 -7.52
CA ARG A 209 -12.52 -1.53 -8.27
C ARG A 209 -13.30 -0.43 -8.97
N THR A 210 -14.03 -0.80 -10.01
CA THR A 210 -15.01 0.06 -10.72
C THR A 210 -16.43 -0.14 -10.23
N ASP A 211 -16.64 -1.05 -9.29
CA ASP A 211 -17.91 -1.30 -8.61
C ASP A 211 -17.75 -1.07 -7.10
N ASP A 212 -18.86 -0.91 -6.39
CA ASP A 212 -18.91 -0.62 -4.95
C ASP A 212 -18.80 -1.88 -4.06
N ARG A 213 -18.38 -3.01 -4.62
CA ARG A 213 -18.21 -4.25 -3.85
C ARG A 213 -17.22 -4.06 -2.72
N ASP A 214 -17.67 -4.42 -1.53
CA ASP A 214 -16.84 -4.42 -0.32
C ASP A 214 -15.88 -5.63 -0.32
N VAL A 215 -14.58 -5.35 -0.30
CA VAL A 215 -13.50 -6.34 -0.21
C VAL A 215 -12.71 -6.23 1.08
N SER A 216 -13.25 -5.54 2.09
CA SER A 216 -12.55 -5.30 3.36
C SER A 216 -12.24 -6.59 4.11
N ALA A 217 -13.13 -7.58 4.08
CA ALA A 217 -12.92 -8.86 4.74
C ALA A 217 -11.78 -9.66 4.11
N GLU A 218 -11.71 -9.66 2.78
CA GLU A 218 -10.65 -10.32 2.01
C GLU A 218 -9.29 -9.66 2.29
N LEU A 219 -9.25 -8.32 2.33
CA LEU A 219 -8.03 -7.60 2.67
C LEU A 219 -7.62 -7.82 4.13
N GLU A 220 -8.55 -7.89 5.07
CA GLU A 220 -8.24 -8.20 6.46
C GLU A 220 -7.61 -9.59 6.62
N LEU A 221 -8.10 -10.61 5.91
CA LEU A 221 -7.49 -11.94 5.90
C LEU A 221 -6.08 -11.91 5.32
N LEU A 222 -5.89 -11.20 4.21
CA LEU A 222 -4.59 -11.04 3.58
C LEU A 222 -3.58 -10.35 4.50
N VAL A 223 -4.00 -9.28 5.16
CA VAL A 223 -3.17 -8.51 6.11
C VAL A 223 -2.75 -9.38 7.30
N ARG A 224 -3.62 -10.23 7.83
CA ARG A 224 -3.28 -11.16 8.93
C ARG A 224 -2.19 -12.14 8.50
N SER A 225 -2.36 -12.77 7.33
CA SER A 225 -1.36 -13.68 6.78
C SER A 225 -0.02 -12.98 6.55
N LEU A 226 -0.08 -11.71 6.11
CA LEU A 226 1.12 -10.91 5.88
C LEU A 226 1.82 -10.54 7.18
N ASP A 227 1.07 -10.18 8.22
CA ASP A 227 1.64 -9.90 9.55
C ASP A 227 2.36 -11.12 10.13
N GLU A 228 1.79 -12.31 10.00
CA GLU A 228 2.45 -13.58 10.41
C GLU A 228 3.76 -13.79 9.64
N ARG A 229 3.76 -13.55 8.32
CA ARG A 229 4.98 -13.64 7.49
C ARG A 229 6.04 -12.64 7.94
N ILE A 230 5.65 -11.39 8.20
CA ILE A 230 6.55 -10.35 8.67
C ILE A 230 7.21 -10.77 9.98
N GLN A 231 6.46 -11.31 10.92
CA GLN A 231 7.02 -11.82 12.17
C GLN A 231 8.07 -12.92 11.92
N VAL A 232 7.80 -13.84 11.01
CA VAL A 232 8.78 -14.91 10.65
C VAL A 232 10.04 -14.29 10.05
N VAL A 233 9.90 -13.33 9.13
CA VAL A 233 11.05 -12.63 8.51
C VAL A 233 11.87 -11.90 9.56
N LEU A 234 11.21 -11.20 10.49
CA LEU A 234 11.88 -10.43 11.54
C LEU A 234 12.59 -11.31 12.57
N GLN A 235 12.09 -12.51 12.82
CA GLN A 235 12.71 -13.47 13.73
C GLN A 235 13.87 -14.25 13.08
N ALA A 236 13.91 -14.33 11.76
CA ALA A 236 15.00 -14.96 11.05
C ALA A 236 16.31 -14.18 11.27
N ALA A 237 17.42 -14.91 11.43
CA ALA A 237 18.73 -14.29 11.46
C ALA A 237 18.99 -13.54 10.13
N PRO A 238 19.60 -12.35 10.15
CA PRO A 238 19.93 -11.65 8.93
C PRO A 238 20.81 -12.53 8.04
N VAL A 239 20.43 -12.65 6.76
CA VAL A 239 21.24 -13.38 5.79
C VAL A 239 22.54 -12.58 5.62
N THR A 240 23.60 -13.02 6.28
CA THR A 240 24.93 -12.48 6.04
C THR A 240 25.38 -12.99 4.69
N THR A 241 25.32 -12.13 3.67
CA THR A 241 25.98 -12.42 2.39
C THR A 241 27.46 -12.67 2.69
N PRO A 242 28.03 -13.85 2.38
CA PRO A 242 29.43 -14.07 2.61
C PRO A 242 30.21 -13.05 1.79
N THR A 243 30.96 -12.18 2.48
CA THR A 243 31.91 -11.29 1.83
C THR A 243 32.91 -12.19 1.12
N MET A 244 32.83 -12.26 -0.22
CA MET A 244 33.91 -12.87 -0.98
C MET A 244 35.16 -12.05 -0.73
N VAL A 245 36.05 -12.58 0.11
CA VAL A 245 37.39 -12.03 0.27
C VAL A 245 38.14 -12.25 -1.07
N PRO A 246 38.68 -11.19 -1.66
CA PRO A 246 39.41 -11.27 -2.95
C PRO A 246 40.67 -12.14 -2.86
#